data_2315fe467cb44136ac76e02821eb5a70
#
_entry.id   2315fe467cb44136ac76e02821eb5a70
#
_cell.length_a   1.000
_cell.length_b   1.000
_cell.length_c   1.000
_cell.angle_alpha   90.00
_cell.angle_beta   90.00
_cell.angle_gamma   90.00
#
_symmetry.space_group_name_H-M   'P 1'
#
loop_
_entity.id
_entity.type
_entity.pdbx_description
1 polymer ?
#
loop_
_entity_poly.entity_id
_entity_poly.type
_entity_poly.pdbx_seq_one_letter_code
_entity_poly.pdbx_strand_id
1 'polypeptide(L)'
;MIITNHTNLPEPVFKALTHSDYTRGHSNRSITQLIDSPRVRILRKEHDDNITEDVSDMVWSVLGTSVHKMFEEHHADGHIVEERLYADIDGWTISGAIDLQRSEDDGTVTILDYKCTSVWSVIYGKKEWDKQLNCYAWLAEQAGKEVGGLQIVAVLRDWQRSRAKQDPSYPAAPMMVVPIPLWSKEERNAYVKERVTLHQHAEYERLTGGHIPHCSNEERWKKDDTFAVKKKGNKRALRLFNSTEEAEQFMADQQGLELEHRVGRYIRCEDNWCRVADWCEQFENEAWS
;
A
#
# COMPACT_ATOMS: atom_id res chain seq x y z
N MET A 1 1.10 11.58 18.67
CA MET A 1 -0.23 11.21 18.09
C MET A 1 -1.27 11.14 19.21
N ILE A 2 -2.45 11.71 19.01
CA ILE A 2 -3.58 11.73 19.96
C ILE A 2 -4.54 10.61 19.58
N ILE A 3 -4.85 9.70 20.52
CA ILE A 3 -5.81 8.61 20.30
C ILE A 3 -7.12 8.96 20.98
N THR A 4 -8.21 9.01 20.24
CA THR A 4 -9.57 9.25 20.74
C THR A 4 -10.36 7.94 20.88
N ASN A 5 -11.49 7.98 21.58
CA ASN A 5 -12.40 6.85 21.77
C ASN A 5 -13.85 7.33 21.64
N HIS A 6 -14.21 7.76 20.44
CA HIS A 6 -15.57 8.30 20.17
C HIS A 6 -16.67 7.25 20.28
N THR A 7 -16.31 5.98 20.08
CA THR A 7 -17.24 4.84 20.19
C THR A 7 -17.41 4.31 21.61
N ASN A 8 -16.70 4.91 22.59
CA ASN A 8 -16.73 4.49 24.00
C ASN A 8 -16.39 3.00 24.19
N LEU A 9 -15.37 2.50 23.49
CA LEU A 9 -14.89 1.13 23.66
C LEU A 9 -14.42 0.94 25.13
N PRO A 10 -14.69 -0.25 25.71
CA PRO A 10 -14.23 -0.58 27.05
C PRO A 10 -12.70 -0.50 27.18
N GLU A 11 -12.20 -0.09 28.34
CA GLU A 11 -10.76 0.10 28.59
C GLU A 11 -9.87 -1.10 28.17
N PRO A 12 -10.23 -2.37 28.44
CA PRO A 12 -9.42 -3.50 27.97
C PRO A 12 -9.30 -3.58 26.44
N VAL A 13 -10.37 -3.22 25.72
CA VAL A 13 -10.39 -3.21 24.24
C VAL A 13 -9.54 -2.04 23.73
N PHE A 14 -9.70 -0.85 24.32
CA PHE A 14 -8.86 0.30 24.00
C PHE A 14 -7.37 -0.02 24.15
N LYS A 15 -6.97 -0.58 25.30
CA LYS A 15 -5.58 -0.97 25.57
C LYS A 15 -5.06 -2.00 24.56
N ALA A 16 -5.88 -2.99 24.22
CA ALA A 16 -5.49 -4.02 23.24
C ALA A 16 -5.28 -3.44 21.84
N LEU A 17 -6.12 -2.49 21.42
CA LEU A 17 -6.01 -1.86 20.10
C LEU A 17 -4.85 -0.85 19.99
N THR A 18 -4.46 -0.23 21.12
CA THR A 18 -3.37 0.76 21.15
C THR A 18 -2.01 0.16 21.50
N HIS A 19 -1.97 -1.12 21.88
CA HIS A 19 -0.72 -1.80 22.19
C HIS A 19 0.08 -2.12 20.94
N SER A 20 1.38 -1.86 20.98
CA SER A 20 2.28 -2.18 19.87
C SER A 20 3.63 -2.68 20.41
N ASP A 21 3.99 -3.91 20.09
CA ASP A 21 5.31 -4.50 20.35
C ASP A 21 6.32 -4.24 19.22
N TYR A 22 5.91 -3.49 18.18
CA TYR A 22 6.74 -3.30 17.00
C TYR A 22 8.01 -2.49 17.31
N THR A 23 9.16 -3.07 17.00
CA THR A 23 10.45 -2.39 17.02
C THR A 23 11.07 -2.40 15.62
N ARG A 24 11.54 -1.24 15.18
CA ARG A 24 12.20 -1.10 13.87
C ARG A 24 13.62 -1.69 13.85
N GLY A 25 14.24 -1.93 15.00
CA GLY A 25 15.67 -2.20 15.12
C GLY A 25 16.51 -0.94 14.82
N HIS A 26 17.75 -1.16 14.36
CA HIS A 26 18.75 -0.09 14.16
C HIS A 26 18.87 0.42 12.73
N SER A 27 17.92 0.10 11.84
CA SER A 27 17.96 0.55 10.43
C SER A 27 17.55 2.02 10.25
N ASN A 28 18.06 2.66 9.20
CA ASN A 28 17.60 3.99 8.77
C ASN A 28 16.16 3.93 8.28
N ARG A 29 15.81 2.88 7.50
CA ARG A 29 14.44 2.62 7.00
C ARG A 29 14.12 1.14 7.03
N SER A 30 12.87 0.81 7.34
CA SER A 30 12.31 -0.48 6.96
C SER A 30 11.82 -0.46 5.50
N ILE A 31 11.67 -1.64 4.89
CA ILE A 31 11.14 -1.75 3.52
C ILE A 31 9.78 -1.04 3.39
N THR A 32 8.87 -1.24 4.34
CA THR A 32 7.55 -0.58 4.32
C THR A 32 7.64 0.95 4.37
N GLN A 33 8.65 1.49 5.06
CA GLN A 33 8.92 2.94 5.07
C GLN A 33 9.60 3.42 3.79
N LEU A 34 10.45 2.58 3.20
CA LEU A 34 11.20 2.93 1.99
C LEU A 34 10.28 3.04 0.76
N ILE A 35 9.31 2.14 0.63
CA ILE A 35 8.37 2.14 -0.50
C ILE A 35 7.29 3.22 -0.41
N ASP A 36 7.04 3.79 0.79
CA ASP A 36 6.10 4.91 0.97
C ASP A 36 6.78 6.26 0.68
N SER A 37 5.97 7.32 0.53
CA SER A 37 6.46 8.66 0.25
C SER A 37 7.33 9.22 1.39
N PRO A 38 8.55 9.73 1.09
CA PRO A 38 9.36 10.42 2.09
C PRO A 38 8.68 11.69 2.63
N ARG A 39 7.89 12.41 1.82
CA ARG A 39 7.11 13.57 2.26
C ARG A 39 6.14 13.21 3.38
N VAL A 40 5.35 12.17 3.19
CA VAL A 40 4.39 11.69 4.21
C VAL A 40 5.10 11.35 5.51
N ARG A 41 6.26 10.68 5.43
CA ARG A 41 7.04 10.31 6.58
C ARG A 41 7.60 11.53 7.34
N ILE A 42 8.14 12.51 6.64
CA ILE A 42 8.72 13.73 7.25
C ILE A 42 7.61 14.50 7.96
N LEU A 43 6.51 14.81 7.26
CA LEU A 43 5.38 15.54 7.83
C LEU A 43 4.76 14.79 9.02
N ARG A 44 4.68 13.45 8.95
CA ARG A 44 4.18 12.65 10.08
C ARG A 44 5.07 12.79 11.31
N LYS A 45 6.40 12.80 11.14
CA LYS A 45 7.32 12.99 12.26
C LYS A 45 7.22 14.39 12.87
N GLU A 46 6.95 15.41 12.05
CA GLU A 46 6.84 16.80 12.49
C GLU A 46 5.53 17.12 13.18
N HIS A 47 4.45 16.49 12.73
CA HIS A 47 3.10 16.74 13.22
C HIS A 47 2.54 15.59 14.07
N ASP A 48 3.40 14.67 14.55
CA ASP A 48 2.97 13.49 15.31
C ASP A 48 2.07 13.86 16.51
N ASP A 49 2.41 14.93 17.22
CA ASP A 49 1.62 15.40 18.37
C ASP A 49 0.26 16.00 18.00
N ASN A 50 0.07 16.36 16.73
CA ASN A 50 -1.16 16.96 16.21
C ASN A 50 -2.06 15.95 15.49
N ILE A 51 -1.52 14.81 15.05
CA ILE A 51 -2.28 13.76 14.37
C ILE A 51 -3.25 13.12 15.37
N THR A 52 -4.53 13.12 15.02
CA THR A 52 -5.59 12.47 15.80
C THR A 52 -6.09 11.23 15.07
N GLU A 53 -6.25 10.13 15.81
CA GLU A 53 -6.80 8.87 15.31
C GLU A 53 -7.79 8.29 16.31
N ASP A 54 -8.95 7.82 15.84
CA ASP A 54 -9.87 7.11 16.72
C ASP A 54 -9.43 5.65 16.87
N VAL A 55 -9.52 5.15 18.10
CA VAL A 55 -9.13 3.78 18.42
C VAL A 55 -9.89 2.74 17.60
N SER A 56 -11.11 3.03 17.17
CA SER A 56 -11.91 2.13 16.33
C SER A 56 -11.29 1.89 14.95
N ASP A 57 -10.54 2.86 14.42
CA ASP A 57 -9.85 2.73 13.11
C ASP A 57 -8.64 1.81 13.19
N MET A 58 -8.09 1.59 14.39
CA MET A 58 -6.92 0.75 14.61
C MET A 58 -7.24 -0.76 14.52
N VAL A 59 -8.53 -1.15 14.55
CA VAL A 59 -8.95 -2.56 14.52
C VAL A 59 -8.37 -3.34 13.33
N TRP A 60 -8.26 -2.70 12.17
CA TRP A 60 -7.75 -3.35 10.96
C TRP A 60 -6.26 -3.65 11.02
N SER A 61 -5.49 -2.78 11.64
CA SER A 61 -4.06 -2.99 11.90
C SER A 61 -3.85 -4.13 12.90
N VAL A 62 -4.60 -4.11 14.00
CA VAL A 62 -4.53 -5.16 15.03
C VAL A 62 -4.97 -6.52 14.49
N LEU A 63 -6.02 -6.55 13.67
CA LEU A 63 -6.45 -7.79 13.00
C LEU A 63 -5.33 -8.35 12.10
N GLY A 64 -4.68 -7.49 11.32
CA GLY A 64 -3.51 -7.88 10.51
C GLY A 64 -2.41 -8.48 11.37
N THR A 65 -1.97 -7.76 12.40
CA THR A 65 -0.93 -8.23 13.34
C THR A 65 -1.31 -9.55 14.02
N SER A 66 -2.58 -9.74 14.40
CA SER A 66 -3.06 -10.97 15.04
C SER A 66 -2.99 -12.17 14.08
N VAL A 67 -3.32 -11.96 12.81
CA VAL A 67 -3.19 -13.01 11.77
C VAL A 67 -1.71 -13.39 11.57
N HIS A 68 -0.80 -12.41 11.50
CA HIS A 68 0.63 -12.67 11.41
C HIS A 68 1.13 -13.49 12.60
N LYS A 69 0.84 -13.06 13.84
CA LYS A 69 1.24 -13.78 15.06
C LYS A 69 0.70 -15.22 15.08
N MET A 70 -0.56 -15.43 14.67
CA MET A 70 -1.13 -16.77 14.59
C MET A 70 -0.37 -17.68 13.61
N PHE A 71 0.08 -17.16 12.46
CA PHE A 71 0.84 -17.95 11.50
C PHE A 71 2.30 -18.13 11.90
N GLU A 72 2.90 -17.12 12.55
CA GLU A 72 4.26 -17.17 13.09
C GLU A 72 4.46 -18.29 14.12
N GLU A 73 3.44 -18.58 14.94
CA GLU A 73 3.48 -19.64 15.95
C GLU A 73 3.54 -21.07 15.36
N HIS A 74 3.32 -21.21 14.05
CA HIS A 74 3.26 -22.52 13.38
C HIS A 74 4.45 -22.71 12.43
N HIS A 75 5.35 -23.61 12.79
CA HIS A 75 6.55 -23.91 12.03
C HIS A 75 6.39 -25.19 11.20
N ALA A 76 7.08 -25.26 10.08
CA ALA A 76 7.22 -26.44 9.25
C ALA A 76 8.66 -26.56 8.74
N ASP A 77 9.12 -27.79 8.49
CA ASP A 77 10.45 -28.02 7.94
C ASP A 77 10.62 -27.29 6.60
N GLY A 78 11.81 -26.76 6.35
CA GLY A 78 12.08 -25.96 5.13
C GLY A 78 11.48 -24.55 5.11
N HIS A 79 10.93 -24.08 6.24
CA HIS A 79 10.36 -22.74 6.36
C HIS A 79 11.12 -21.91 7.40
N ILE A 80 11.39 -20.64 7.06
CA ILE A 80 11.93 -19.63 7.98
C ILE A 80 10.85 -18.56 8.17
N VAL A 81 10.49 -18.28 9.42
CA VAL A 81 9.38 -17.40 9.80
C VAL A 81 9.94 -16.15 10.45
N GLU A 82 9.35 -14.97 10.13
CA GLU A 82 9.64 -13.66 10.75
C GLU A 82 11.14 -13.30 10.80
N GLU A 83 11.90 -13.67 9.76
CA GLU A 83 13.32 -13.34 9.69
C GLU A 83 13.53 -11.86 9.34
N ARG A 84 14.17 -11.14 10.25
CA ARG A 84 14.58 -9.76 9.99
C ARG A 84 15.94 -9.70 9.36
N LEU A 85 16.00 -9.18 8.13
CA LEU A 85 17.22 -8.98 7.37
C LEU A 85 17.61 -7.50 7.33
N TYR A 86 18.91 -7.26 7.14
CA TYR A 86 19.50 -5.93 7.02
C TYR A 86 20.48 -5.91 5.86
N ALA A 87 20.53 -4.81 5.15
CA ALA A 87 21.52 -4.57 4.11
C ALA A 87 21.89 -3.08 4.02
N ASP A 88 23.16 -2.81 3.73
CA ASP A 88 23.66 -1.45 3.56
C ASP A 88 23.64 -1.06 2.09
N ILE A 89 23.17 0.15 1.80
CA ILE A 89 23.17 0.75 0.48
C ILE A 89 23.31 2.27 0.59
N ASP A 90 24.25 2.85 -0.15
CA ASP A 90 24.52 4.29 -0.23
C ASP A 90 24.58 4.97 1.16
N GLY A 91 25.24 4.31 2.13
CA GLY A 91 25.44 4.81 3.50
C GLY A 91 24.25 4.67 4.43
N TRP A 92 23.16 4.05 3.99
CA TRP A 92 22.02 3.69 4.82
C TRP A 92 21.88 2.19 5.03
N THR A 93 21.45 1.79 6.22
CA THR A 93 21.02 0.42 6.52
C THR A 93 19.52 0.31 6.32
N ILE A 94 19.10 -0.59 5.44
CA ILE A 94 17.70 -0.93 5.18
C ILE A 94 17.37 -2.25 5.85
N SER A 95 16.18 -2.37 6.43
CA SER A 95 15.74 -3.62 7.06
C SER A 95 14.34 -4.05 6.61
N GLY A 96 14.09 -5.34 6.71
CA GLY A 96 12.75 -5.91 6.51
C GLY A 96 12.59 -7.18 7.31
N ALA A 97 11.46 -7.37 7.95
CA ALA A 97 11.04 -8.66 8.48
C ALA A 97 10.24 -9.36 7.39
N ILE A 98 10.66 -10.55 7.00
CA ILE A 98 10.00 -11.38 5.99
C ILE A 98 9.14 -12.37 6.73
N ASP A 99 7.82 -12.33 6.49
CA ASP A 99 6.86 -13.15 7.23
C ASP A 99 7.16 -14.66 7.10
N LEU A 100 7.42 -15.09 5.87
CA LEU A 100 7.72 -16.50 5.61
C LEU A 100 8.66 -16.66 4.40
N GLN A 101 9.66 -17.51 4.55
CA GLN A 101 10.52 -17.96 3.46
C GLN A 101 10.43 -19.49 3.38
N ARG A 102 10.10 -20.00 2.22
CA ARG A 102 10.02 -21.44 1.95
C ARG A 102 11.20 -21.85 1.06
N SER A 103 11.96 -22.85 1.51
CA SER A 103 13.03 -23.45 0.71
C SER A 103 12.43 -24.34 -0.37
N GLU A 104 12.92 -24.21 -1.59
CA GLU A 104 12.52 -25.03 -2.74
C GLU A 104 13.58 -26.10 -3.04
N ASP A 105 13.18 -27.17 -3.74
CA ASP A 105 14.06 -28.32 -4.04
C ASP A 105 15.27 -27.93 -4.92
N ASP A 106 15.17 -26.86 -5.68
CA ASP A 106 16.25 -26.34 -6.54
C ASP A 106 17.25 -25.44 -5.79
N GLY A 107 17.09 -25.27 -4.48
CA GLY A 107 17.93 -24.46 -3.63
C GLY A 107 17.56 -22.98 -3.58
N THR A 108 16.54 -22.56 -4.30
CA THR A 108 15.99 -21.20 -4.19
C THR A 108 15.06 -21.05 -2.99
N VAL A 109 14.68 -19.81 -2.69
CA VAL A 109 13.63 -19.53 -1.69
C VAL A 109 12.46 -18.79 -2.32
N THR A 110 11.24 -19.19 -1.96
CA THR A 110 10.03 -18.42 -2.22
C THR A 110 9.73 -17.55 -0.99
N ILE A 111 9.58 -16.24 -1.21
CA ILE A 111 9.19 -15.28 -0.16
C ILE A 111 7.67 -15.14 -0.17
N LEU A 112 7.06 -15.30 1.00
CA LEU A 112 5.63 -15.14 1.20
C LEU A 112 5.38 -14.04 2.24
N ASP A 113 4.33 -13.25 2.00
CA ASP A 113 3.92 -12.18 2.92
C ASP A 113 2.40 -12.32 3.19
N TYR A 114 2.02 -12.19 4.45
CA TYR A 114 0.64 -12.35 4.89
C TYR A 114 -0.13 -11.03 4.78
N LYS A 115 -1.29 -11.06 4.16
CA LYS A 115 -2.13 -9.85 4.03
C LYS A 115 -3.57 -10.13 4.43
N CYS A 116 -4.01 -9.48 5.52
CA CYS A 116 -5.43 -9.38 5.86
C CYS A 116 -6.02 -8.20 5.09
N THR A 117 -6.76 -8.47 4.00
CA THR A 117 -7.13 -7.46 3.01
C THR A 117 -8.55 -7.63 2.48
N SER A 118 -8.99 -6.67 1.66
CA SER A 118 -10.25 -6.78 0.92
C SER A 118 -10.11 -7.69 -0.31
N VAL A 119 -11.20 -8.36 -0.69
CA VAL A 119 -11.33 -9.09 -1.96
C VAL A 119 -10.89 -8.24 -3.15
N TRP A 120 -11.24 -6.97 -3.16
CA TRP A 120 -10.91 -6.05 -4.25
C TRP A 120 -9.42 -5.83 -4.44
N SER A 121 -8.64 -5.97 -3.37
CA SER A 121 -7.18 -5.90 -3.46
C SER A 121 -6.57 -7.03 -4.27
N VAL A 122 -7.22 -8.19 -4.29
CA VAL A 122 -6.77 -9.33 -5.10
C VAL A 122 -7.30 -9.22 -6.53
N ILE A 123 -8.55 -8.79 -6.71
CA ILE A 123 -9.16 -8.66 -8.04
C ILE A 123 -8.44 -7.60 -8.89
N TYR A 124 -8.10 -6.45 -8.30
CA TYR A 124 -7.46 -5.34 -9.02
C TYR A 124 -5.94 -5.31 -8.88
N GLY A 125 -5.38 -6.14 -8.00
CA GLY A 125 -3.96 -6.09 -7.65
C GLY A 125 -3.60 -4.86 -6.80
N LYS A 126 -2.42 -4.90 -6.21
CA LYS A 126 -1.83 -3.76 -5.49
C LYS A 126 -0.35 -3.66 -5.83
N LYS A 127 0.06 -2.59 -6.50
CA LYS A 127 1.46 -2.33 -6.84
C LYS A 127 2.39 -2.26 -5.63
N GLU A 128 1.85 -1.89 -4.47
CA GLU A 128 2.61 -1.89 -3.23
C GLU A 128 3.10 -3.27 -2.83
N TRP A 129 2.35 -4.34 -3.16
CA TRP A 129 2.77 -5.71 -2.92
C TRP A 129 3.98 -6.09 -3.79
N ASP A 130 3.95 -5.70 -5.07
CA ASP A 130 5.06 -5.95 -5.99
C ASP A 130 6.34 -5.27 -5.47
N LYS A 131 6.24 -3.99 -5.08
CA LYS A 131 7.35 -3.22 -4.53
C LYS A 131 7.89 -3.82 -3.23
N GLN A 132 7.00 -4.16 -2.29
CA GLN A 132 7.38 -4.69 -0.99
C GLN A 132 8.11 -6.02 -1.14
N LEU A 133 7.54 -6.98 -1.87
CA LEU A 133 8.13 -8.30 -2.00
C LEU A 133 9.43 -8.29 -2.81
N ASN A 134 9.52 -7.47 -3.85
CA ASN A 134 10.76 -7.31 -4.60
C ASN A 134 11.88 -6.64 -3.77
N CYS A 135 11.54 -5.72 -2.85
CA CYS A 135 12.50 -5.20 -1.88
C CYS A 135 12.91 -6.25 -0.84
N TYR A 136 12.00 -7.15 -0.42
CA TYR A 136 12.37 -8.29 0.41
C TYR A 136 13.27 -9.28 -0.32
N ALA A 137 13.01 -9.55 -1.61
CA ALA A 137 13.89 -10.36 -2.45
C ALA A 137 15.30 -9.75 -2.53
N TRP A 138 15.39 -8.43 -2.71
CA TRP A 138 16.68 -7.72 -2.67
C TRP A 138 17.40 -7.92 -1.33
N LEU A 139 16.72 -7.78 -0.18
CA LEU A 139 17.32 -8.05 1.14
C LEU A 139 17.79 -9.49 1.29
N ALA A 140 17.00 -10.46 0.86
CA ALA A 140 17.35 -11.88 0.93
C ALA A 140 18.58 -12.19 0.07
N GLU A 141 18.70 -11.58 -1.10
CA GLU A 141 19.88 -11.71 -1.96
C GLU A 141 21.14 -11.07 -1.34
N GLN A 142 21.02 -9.92 -0.67
CA GLN A 142 22.14 -9.34 0.08
C GLN A 142 22.59 -10.25 1.23
N ALA A 143 21.68 -11.08 1.76
CA ALA A 143 21.99 -12.11 2.77
C ALA A 143 22.49 -13.43 2.14
N GLY A 144 22.77 -13.49 0.83
CA GLY A 144 23.31 -14.65 0.13
C GLY A 144 22.30 -15.72 -0.26
N LYS A 145 20.99 -15.41 -0.22
CA LYS A 145 19.92 -16.33 -0.67
C LYS A 145 19.63 -16.11 -2.16
N GLU A 146 19.21 -17.16 -2.85
CA GLU A 146 18.67 -17.06 -4.22
C GLU A 146 17.14 -17.11 -4.17
N VAL A 147 16.48 -16.07 -4.71
CA VAL A 147 15.02 -15.96 -4.67
C VAL A 147 14.43 -16.45 -5.99
N GLY A 148 13.59 -17.50 -5.90
CA GLY A 148 12.91 -18.11 -7.05
C GLY A 148 11.45 -17.70 -7.21
N GLY A 149 10.80 -17.17 -6.16
CA GLY A 149 9.38 -16.81 -6.21
C GLY A 149 8.93 -15.82 -5.13
N LEU A 150 7.85 -15.11 -5.45
CA LEU A 150 7.21 -14.16 -4.55
C LEU A 150 5.70 -14.44 -4.49
N GLN A 151 5.12 -14.47 -3.31
CA GLN A 151 3.69 -14.77 -3.12
C GLN A 151 3.09 -13.93 -1.99
N ILE A 152 1.83 -13.57 -2.13
CA ILE A 152 0.98 -13.05 -1.05
C ILE A 152 0.05 -14.16 -0.59
N VAL A 153 -0.03 -14.41 0.71
CA VAL A 153 -1.09 -15.22 1.32
C VAL A 153 -2.18 -14.25 1.80
N ALA A 154 -3.23 -14.11 1.02
CA ALA A 154 -4.31 -13.17 1.27
C ALA A 154 -5.43 -13.79 2.10
N VAL A 155 -5.74 -13.19 3.26
CA VAL A 155 -6.93 -13.43 4.08
C VAL A 155 -7.96 -12.36 3.74
N LEU A 156 -9.07 -12.76 3.10
CA LEU A 156 -10.06 -11.87 2.52
C LEU A 156 -11.17 -11.55 3.53
N ARG A 157 -11.02 -10.44 4.26
CA ARG A 157 -11.89 -10.08 5.39
C ARG A 157 -13.35 -9.79 5.02
N ASP A 158 -13.63 -9.45 3.76
CA ASP A 158 -14.96 -9.12 3.23
C ASP A 158 -15.47 -10.14 2.22
N TRP A 159 -14.88 -11.36 2.21
CA TRP A 159 -15.29 -12.42 1.30
C TRP A 159 -16.72 -12.92 1.58
N GLN A 160 -17.46 -13.18 0.52
CA GLN A 160 -18.86 -13.63 0.59
C GLN A 160 -19.08 -14.90 -0.21
N ARG A 161 -19.52 -15.97 0.47
CA ARG A 161 -19.83 -17.25 -0.16
C ARG A 161 -20.91 -17.16 -1.24
N SER A 162 -21.91 -16.30 -1.05
CA SER A 162 -22.98 -16.09 -2.04
C SER A 162 -22.44 -15.51 -3.35
N ARG A 163 -21.52 -14.55 -3.26
CA ARG A 163 -20.85 -13.97 -4.44
C ARG A 163 -19.95 -14.97 -5.16
N ALA A 164 -19.17 -15.74 -4.41
CA ALA A 164 -18.30 -16.76 -5.00
C ALA A 164 -19.06 -17.83 -5.78
N LYS A 165 -20.34 -18.08 -5.44
CA LYS A 165 -21.22 -18.99 -6.22
C LYS A 165 -21.82 -18.38 -7.48
N GLN A 166 -21.93 -17.07 -7.53
CA GLN A 166 -22.65 -16.34 -8.60
C GLN A 166 -21.70 -15.72 -9.63
N ASP A 167 -20.49 -15.38 -9.23
CA ASP A 167 -19.52 -14.66 -10.04
C ASP A 167 -18.19 -15.44 -10.12
N PRO A 168 -17.90 -16.06 -11.28
CA PRO A 168 -16.64 -16.79 -11.48
C PRO A 168 -15.37 -15.91 -11.38
N SER A 169 -15.49 -14.58 -11.52
CA SER A 169 -14.37 -13.64 -11.37
C SER A 169 -14.09 -13.29 -9.90
N TYR A 170 -14.99 -13.64 -8.99
CA TYR A 170 -14.82 -13.43 -7.56
C TYR A 170 -14.01 -14.58 -6.94
N PRO A 171 -13.11 -14.32 -5.98
CA PRO A 171 -12.32 -15.38 -5.32
C PRO A 171 -13.18 -16.54 -4.81
N ALA A 172 -12.78 -17.75 -5.17
CA ALA A 172 -13.53 -18.96 -4.81
C ALA A 172 -13.48 -19.28 -3.30
N ALA A 173 -12.46 -18.78 -2.58
CA ALA A 173 -12.23 -19.05 -1.16
C ALA A 173 -11.87 -17.77 -0.39
N PRO A 174 -12.08 -17.74 0.95
CA PRO A 174 -11.73 -16.60 1.80
C PRO A 174 -10.22 -16.43 2.02
N MET A 175 -9.42 -17.40 1.63
CA MET A 175 -7.96 -17.35 1.62
C MET A 175 -7.45 -17.82 0.27
N MET A 176 -6.37 -17.17 -0.21
CA MET A 176 -5.72 -17.58 -1.45
C MET A 176 -4.27 -17.15 -1.49
N VAL A 177 -3.49 -17.85 -2.30
CA VAL A 177 -2.11 -17.50 -2.62
C VAL A 177 -2.09 -16.76 -3.95
N VAL A 178 -1.53 -15.56 -3.95
CA VAL A 178 -1.43 -14.69 -5.13
C VAL A 178 0.04 -14.61 -5.53
N PRO A 179 0.43 -15.10 -6.72
CA PRO A 179 1.79 -14.93 -7.20
C PRO A 179 2.08 -13.46 -7.51
N ILE A 180 3.29 -13.01 -7.16
CA ILE A 180 3.77 -11.67 -7.44
C ILE A 180 4.92 -11.76 -8.45
N PRO A 181 4.96 -10.89 -9.46
CA PRO A 181 6.05 -10.86 -10.43
C PRO A 181 7.39 -10.62 -9.74
N LEU A 182 8.35 -11.50 -9.98
CA LEU A 182 9.74 -11.33 -9.55
C LEU A 182 10.47 -10.49 -10.58
N TRP A 183 10.89 -9.29 -10.21
CA TRP A 183 11.69 -8.42 -11.08
C TRP A 183 13.10 -8.99 -11.26
N SER A 184 13.84 -8.54 -12.27
CA SER A 184 15.26 -8.88 -12.37
C SER A 184 16.07 -8.33 -11.18
N LYS A 185 17.25 -8.88 -10.94
CA LYS A 185 18.15 -8.41 -9.87
C LYS A 185 18.54 -6.94 -10.08
N GLU A 186 18.74 -6.56 -11.33
CA GLU A 186 19.05 -5.20 -11.76
C GLU A 186 17.92 -4.23 -11.46
N GLU A 187 16.68 -4.60 -11.78
CA GLU A 187 15.49 -3.78 -11.50
C GLU A 187 15.29 -3.59 -9.99
N ARG A 188 15.41 -4.67 -9.20
CA ARG A 188 15.29 -4.57 -7.73
C ARG A 188 16.34 -3.65 -7.14
N ASN A 189 17.60 -3.82 -7.56
CA ASN A 189 18.70 -2.99 -7.06
C ASN A 189 18.52 -1.52 -7.47
N ALA A 190 18.14 -1.26 -8.71
CA ALA A 190 17.86 0.09 -9.21
C ALA A 190 16.71 0.75 -8.41
N TYR A 191 15.62 0.02 -8.18
CA TYR A 191 14.48 0.52 -7.43
C TYR A 191 14.84 0.85 -5.98
N VAL A 192 15.51 -0.06 -5.27
CA VAL A 192 15.92 0.19 -3.87
C VAL A 192 16.87 1.40 -3.79
N LYS A 193 17.83 1.50 -4.71
CA LYS A 193 18.76 2.63 -4.78
C LYS A 193 18.05 3.95 -5.04
N GLU A 194 17.13 3.99 -5.99
CA GLU A 194 16.29 5.16 -6.29
C GLU A 194 15.52 5.61 -5.05
N ARG A 195 14.87 4.66 -4.34
CA ARG A 195 14.11 5.00 -3.14
C ARG A 195 14.99 5.51 -2.00
N VAL A 196 16.16 4.91 -1.78
CA VAL A 196 17.13 5.40 -0.79
C VAL A 196 17.56 6.82 -1.11
N THR A 197 17.96 7.07 -2.35
CA THR A 197 18.35 8.41 -2.83
C THR A 197 17.24 9.44 -2.61
N LEU A 198 15.99 9.08 -2.95
CA LEU A 198 14.84 9.96 -2.78
C LEU A 198 14.59 10.31 -1.29
N HIS A 199 14.70 9.33 -0.40
CA HIS A 199 14.54 9.56 1.03
C HIS A 199 15.68 10.39 1.61
N GLN A 200 16.94 10.15 1.19
CA GLN A 200 18.09 10.95 1.59
C GLN A 200 17.95 12.39 1.14
N HIS A 201 17.57 12.60 -0.12
CA HIS A 201 17.31 13.94 -0.67
C HIS A 201 16.21 14.66 0.11
N ALA A 202 15.11 13.99 0.40
CA ALA A 202 14.01 14.58 1.16
C ALA A 202 14.44 14.99 2.59
N GLU A 203 15.27 14.20 3.28
CA GLU A 203 15.80 14.56 4.59
C GLU A 203 16.78 15.73 4.50
N TYR A 204 17.63 15.77 3.46
CA TYR A 204 18.54 16.88 3.23
C TYR A 204 17.77 18.18 2.99
N GLU A 205 16.81 18.17 2.07
CA GLU A 205 15.97 19.34 1.77
C GLU A 205 15.26 19.85 3.04
N ARG A 206 14.74 18.95 3.84
CA ARG A 206 14.10 19.33 5.10
C ARG A 206 15.06 20.00 6.08
N LEU A 207 16.27 19.48 6.21
CA LEU A 207 17.29 20.01 7.14
C LEU A 207 17.83 21.37 6.69
N THR A 208 17.90 21.62 5.39
CA THR A 208 18.44 22.84 4.81
C THR A 208 17.38 23.91 4.52
N GLY A 209 16.10 23.65 4.82
CA GLY A 209 14.99 24.57 4.56
C GLY A 209 14.55 24.61 3.10
N GLY A 210 14.91 23.60 2.30
CA GLY A 210 14.48 23.43 0.92
C GLY A 210 13.10 22.76 0.80
N HIS A 211 12.74 22.41 -0.43
CA HIS A 211 11.44 21.80 -0.73
C HIS A 211 11.52 20.27 -0.69
N ILE A 212 10.75 19.66 0.20
CA ILE A 212 10.60 18.21 0.26
C ILE A 212 10.01 17.73 -1.07
N PRO A 213 10.57 16.68 -1.73
CA PRO A 213 10.05 16.12 -2.97
C PRO A 213 8.55 15.82 -2.89
N HIS A 214 7.82 16.14 -3.95
CA HIS A 214 6.39 15.88 -4.03
C HIS A 214 6.10 14.37 -4.06
N CYS A 215 4.95 13.98 -3.50
CA CYS A 215 4.41 12.64 -3.71
C CYS A 215 4.08 12.44 -5.19
N SER A 216 4.39 11.27 -5.72
CA SER A 216 4.00 10.88 -7.08
C SER A 216 2.48 10.67 -7.19
N ASN A 217 1.97 10.63 -8.42
CA ASN A 217 0.58 10.30 -8.68
C ASN A 217 0.17 8.94 -8.07
N GLU A 218 1.07 7.95 -8.13
CA GLU A 218 0.84 6.65 -7.55
C GLU A 218 0.77 6.70 -6.02
N GLU A 219 1.71 7.39 -5.36
CA GLU A 219 1.72 7.56 -3.90
C GLU A 219 0.49 8.32 -3.38
N ARG A 220 -0.15 9.12 -4.24
CA ARG A 220 -1.37 9.87 -3.96
C ARG A 220 -2.64 9.12 -4.35
N TRP A 221 -2.53 7.92 -4.92
CA TRP A 221 -3.62 7.10 -5.47
C TRP A 221 -4.46 7.86 -6.49
N LYS A 222 -3.78 8.52 -7.44
CA LYS A 222 -4.46 9.29 -8.49
C LYS A 222 -5.36 8.36 -9.30
N LYS A 223 -6.64 8.70 -9.37
CA LYS A 223 -7.56 8.14 -10.36
C LYS A 223 -7.47 8.92 -11.65
N ASP A 224 -7.57 8.22 -12.77
CA ASP A 224 -7.58 8.84 -14.07
C ASP A 224 -8.85 9.68 -14.29
N ASP A 225 -8.73 10.62 -15.21
CA ASP A 225 -9.88 11.38 -15.71
C ASP A 225 -10.90 10.42 -16.33
N THR A 226 -12.17 10.76 -16.19
CA THR A 226 -13.25 10.00 -16.83
C THR A 226 -14.16 10.94 -17.61
N PHE A 227 -14.74 10.42 -18.67
CA PHE A 227 -15.65 11.14 -19.56
C PHE A 227 -17.04 10.54 -19.43
N ALA A 228 -17.90 11.27 -18.73
CA ALA A 228 -19.26 10.82 -18.42
C ALA A 228 -20.23 11.26 -19.51
N VAL A 229 -20.82 10.32 -20.23
CA VAL A 229 -21.93 10.60 -21.13
C VAL A 229 -23.23 10.49 -20.35
N LYS A 230 -24.03 11.55 -20.37
CA LYS A 230 -25.32 11.64 -19.67
C LYS A 230 -26.39 12.24 -20.57
N LYS A 231 -27.65 12.02 -20.24
CA LYS A 231 -28.76 12.75 -20.89
C LYS A 231 -28.76 14.20 -20.40
N LYS A 232 -29.02 15.15 -21.31
CA LYS A 232 -29.12 16.57 -20.97
C LYS A 232 -30.05 16.78 -19.78
N GLY A 233 -29.54 17.51 -18.77
CA GLY A 233 -30.29 17.78 -17.53
C GLY A 233 -30.25 16.67 -16.47
N ASN A 234 -29.68 15.51 -16.74
CA ASN A 234 -29.53 14.44 -15.75
C ASN A 234 -28.17 14.52 -15.02
N LYS A 235 -28.18 14.25 -13.71
CA LYS A 235 -26.96 14.16 -12.92
C LYS A 235 -26.25 12.80 -13.07
N ARG A 236 -26.99 11.72 -13.36
CA ARG A 236 -26.43 10.36 -13.45
C ARG A 236 -25.92 10.11 -14.87
N ALA A 237 -24.66 9.65 -14.97
CA ALA A 237 -24.09 9.18 -16.22
C ALA A 237 -24.82 7.92 -16.72
N LEU A 238 -25.02 7.84 -18.04
CA LEU A 238 -25.43 6.63 -18.73
C LEU A 238 -24.25 5.66 -18.81
N ARG A 239 -23.07 6.21 -19.14
CA ARG A 239 -21.83 5.45 -19.26
C ARG A 239 -20.63 6.34 -18.99
N LEU A 240 -19.55 5.74 -18.46
CA LEU A 240 -18.24 6.35 -18.26
C LEU A 240 -17.27 5.78 -19.28
N PHE A 241 -16.38 6.64 -19.78
CA PHE A 241 -15.33 6.30 -20.74
C PHE A 241 -13.99 6.80 -20.20
N ASN A 242 -12.89 6.20 -20.69
CA ASN A 242 -11.54 6.58 -20.29
C ASN A 242 -10.91 7.61 -21.25
N SER A 243 -11.55 7.88 -22.38
CA SER A 243 -11.10 8.90 -23.32
C SER A 243 -12.29 9.68 -23.90
N THR A 244 -12.02 10.88 -24.39
CA THR A 244 -12.98 11.74 -25.08
C THR A 244 -13.47 11.08 -26.36
N GLU A 245 -12.56 10.47 -27.11
CA GLU A 245 -12.81 9.83 -28.40
C GLU A 245 -13.83 8.69 -28.26
N GLU A 246 -13.67 7.83 -27.26
CA GLU A 246 -14.63 6.74 -26.98
C GLU A 246 -16.01 7.30 -26.61
N ALA A 247 -16.04 8.36 -25.81
CA ALA A 247 -17.28 9.01 -25.40
C ALA A 247 -18.00 9.68 -26.59
N GLU A 248 -17.27 10.40 -27.44
CA GLU A 248 -17.80 11.03 -28.66
C GLU A 248 -18.30 9.99 -29.66
N GLN A 249 -17.57 8.90 -29.85
CA GLN A 249 -18.00 7.79 -30.71
C GLN A 249 -19.33 7.18 -30.19
N PHE A 250 -19.47 7.01 -28.88
CA PHE A 250 -20.72 6.54 -28.29
C PHE A 250 -21.88 7.51 -28.49
N MET A 251 -21.59 8.81 -28.54
CA MET A 251 -22.61 9.86 -28.72
C MET A 251 -22.98 10.10 -30.17
N ALA A 252 -22.19 9.69 -31.15
CA ALA A 252 -22.32 10.07 -32.57
C ALA A 252 -23.72 9.78 -33.16
N ASP A 253 -24.33 8.66 -32.78
CA ASP A 253 -25.63 8.23 -33.30
C ASP A 253 -26.78 8.48 -32.30
N GLN A 254 -26.56 9.28 -31.25
CA GLN A 254 -27.54 9.48 -30.18
C GLN A 254 -27.81 10.98 -29.93
N GLN A 255 -29.08 11.38 -29.94
CA GLN A 255 -29.49 12.77 -29.64
C GLN A 255 -29.76 12.97 -28.15
N GLY A 256 -29.63 14.20 -27.69
CA GLY A 256 -29.95 14.58 -26.31
C GLY A 256 -28.98 14.13 -25.26
N LEU A 257 -27.75 13.77 -25.67
CA LEU A 257 -26.62 13.48 -24.77
C LEU A 257 -25.75 14.70 -24.58
N GLU A 258 -25.04 14.71 -23.46
CA GLU A 258 -23.99 15.67 -23.15
C GLU A 258 -22.79 14.94 -22.55
N LEU A 259 -21.60 15.45 -22.85
CA LEU A 259 -20.34 14.96 -22.32
C LEU A 259 -19.89 15.83 -21.12
N GLU A 260 -19.53 15.18 -20.05
CA GLU A 260 -18.96 15.81 -18.85
C GLU A 260 -17.58 15.23 -18.61
N HIS A 261 -16.56 16.08 -18.68
CA HIS A 261 -15.22 15.70 -18.24
C HIS A 261 -15.17 15.71 -16.71
N ARG A 262 -14.77 14.60 -16.12
CA ARG A 262 -14.57 14.42 -14.68
C ARG A 262 -13.09 14.25 -14.41
N VAL A 263 -12.47 15.29 -13.90
CA VAL A 263 -11.05 15.29 -13.53
C VAL A 263 -10.79 14.21 -12.48
N GLY A 264 -9.71 13.47 -12.67
CA GLY A 264 -9.26 12.45 -11.74
C GLY A 264 -8.89 13.04 -10.39
N ARG A 265 -9.12 12.25 -9.33
CA ARG A 265 -8.94 12.67 -7.94
C ARG A 265 -7.72 12.00 -7.32
N TYR A 266 -7.11 12.68 -6.37
CA TYR A 266 -6.04 12.15 -5.52
C TYR A 266 -6.63 11.54 -4.24
N ILE A 267 -7.14 10.32 -4.36
CA ILE A 267 -7.95 9.65 -3.32
C ILE A 267 -7.26 9.62 -1.95
N ARG A 268 -5.94 9.36 -1.92
CA ARG A 268 -5.21 9.31 -0.65
C ARG A 268 -5.22 10.65 0.09
N CYS A 269 -5.18 11.77 -0.63
CA CYS A 269 -5.15 13.11 -0.05
C CYS A 269 -6.57 13.61 0.27
N GLU A 270 -7.50 13.49 -0.67
CA GLU A 270 -8.83 14.07 -0.60
C GLU A 270 -9.80 13.31 0.30
N ASP A 271 -9.68 11.97 0.38
CA ASP A 271 -10.57 11.13 1.19
C ASP A 271 -9.97 10.80 2.56
N ASN A 272 -9.07 11.67 3.06
CA ASN A 272 -8.46 11.62 4.40
C ASN A 272 -7.67 10.32 4.73
N TRP A 273 -7.16 9.61 3.70
CA TRP A 273 -6.25 8.47 3.90
C TRP A 273 -4.83 8.90 4.24
N CYS A 274 -4.45 10.15 3.88
CA CYS A 274 -3.18 10.74 4.24
C CYS A 274 -3.31 11.50 5.55
N ARG A 275 -2.77 10.95 6.62
CA ARG A 275 -2.83 11.54 7.98
C ARG A 275 -2.15 12.91 8.12
N VAL A 276 -1.43 13.34 7.09
CA VAL A 276 -0.70 14.62 7.07
C VAL A 276 -1.19 15.55 5.95
N ALA A 277 -2.35 15.27 5.38
CA ALA A 277 -2.92 16.09 4.31
C ALA A 277 -3.10 17.57 4.73
N ASP A 278 -3.53 17.81 5.97
CA ASP A 278 -3.78 19.15 6.53
C ASP A 278 -2.52 20.03 6.66
N TRP A 279 -1.34 19.43 6.58
CA TRP A 279 -0.04 20.13 6.66
C TRP A 279 0.77 19.98 5.36
N CYS A 280 0.13 19.57 4.26
CA CYS A 280 0.82 19.25 3.03
C CYS A 280 0.63 20.36 1.99
N GLU A 281 1.68 21.18 1.78
CA GLU A 281 1.70 22.25 0.76
C GLU A 281 1.35 21.73 -0.65
N GLN A 282 1.76 20.52 -1.00
CA GLN A 282 1.40 19.91 -2.28
C GLN A 282 -0.11 19.76 -2.43
N PHE A 283 -0.82 19.41 -1.37
CA PHE A 283 -2.26 19.25 -1.38
C PHE A 283 -2.98 20.61 -1.33
N GLU A 284 -2.50 21.55 -0.51
CA GLU A 284 -3.07 22.90 -0.42
C GLU A 284 -3.00 23.63 -1.75
N ASN A 285 -1.85 23.61 -2.43
CA ASN A 285 -1.65 24.34 -3.69
C ASN A 285 -2.51 23.81 -4.84
N GLU A 286 -2.91 22.55 -4.81
CA GLU A 286 -3.77 21.96 -5.85
C GLU A 286 -5.27 22.08 -5.54
N ALA A 287 -5.65 22.27 -4.28
CA ALA A 287 -7.04 22.51 -3.90
C ALA A 287 -7.55 23.89 -4.38
N TRP A 288 -6.65 24.79 -4.79
CA TRP A 288 -6.94 26.15 -5.25
C TRP A 288 -6.63 26.37 -6.75
N SER A 289 -6.19 25.34 -7.49
CA SER A 289 -5.95 25.37 -8.94
C SER A 289 -7.06 24.66 -9.72
#